data_0b0e1d7f4f5ef0eedbb1017ad7644f7d
#
_entry.id   0b0e1d7f4f5ef0eedbb1017ad7644f7d
#
_cell.length_a   1.000
_cell.length_b   1.000
_cell.length_c   1.000
_cell.angle_alpha   90.00
_cell.angle_beta   90.00
_cell.angle_gamma   90.00
#
_symmetry.space_group_name_H-M   'P 1'
#
loop_
_entity.id
_entity.type
_entity.pdbx_description
1 polymer ?
#
loop_
_entity_poly.entity_id
_entity_poly.type
_entity_poly.pdbx_seq_one_letter_code
_entity_poly.pdbx_strand_id
1 'polypeptide(L)'
;PPKPQDVTPAQLSDPALTRRLVRISGVVQDAFRDELDRDWFFLVLSCENSIVYVSSQEHVADERFESLVGEEVSVTGLCMGRLGSNRRMIARSIEPLSFDDVRVLRPRDRTARQMPDVEDFPFLDEPRTAKSIACSARGRVLAVWENGNVLLRTASGSLVKGEIAQPPYPTCGTALELTGHPETDLYDPILVRATWRPVPDAAPVPPEDAPQDVTVALLHAKDPTFRHYDFSFHGRTVRLRGIVRSIPIPGGDGRISLECDSRIVTVDISALPEAAQELETGYGVEVTGICVMLAEKMGLNRTIPHIRGFIVVPRTAADLRVVSRPSWWTPIRLLAAIGLLLVVLAAITIWNLALRRLAERRARQLADEELSHVQAELKVSERTRLAVELHDTLSQNITGACLKVNAAEQLLDSAPAVAAEHLSVAAKTLMSCRNMSSELGCENVINRNVGDLLAND
;
A
#
# COMPACT_ATOMS: atom_id res chain seq x y z
N PRO A 1 63.23 3.87 25.89
CA PRO A 1 62.26 3.22 25.07
C PRO A 1 62.97 2.21 24.14
N PRO A 2 62.39 1.04 23.87
CA PRO A 2 62.98 0.08 22.96
C PRO A 2 63.13 0.69 21.56
N LYS A 3 64.24 0.35 20.88
CA LYS A 3 64.40 0.84 19.49
C LYS A 3 63.47 0.08 18.56
N PRO A 4 62.76 0.77 17.66
CA PRO A 4 61.89 0.09 16.69
C PRO A 4 62.74 -0.73 15.72
N GLN A 5 62.27 -1.90 15.36
CA GLN A 5 62.88 -2.72 14.33
C GLN A 5 62.29 -2.34 12.96
N ASP A 6 63.15 -2.01 12.00
CA ASP A 6 62.73 -1.78 10.63
C ASP A 6 62.36 -3.14 10.00
N VAL A 7 61.14 -3.19 9.41
CA VAL A 7 60.57 -4.43 8.86
C VAL A 7 60.03 -4.20 7.48
N THR A 8 60.05 -5.24 6.67
CA THR A 8 59.33 -5.29 5.39
C THR A 8 57.94 -5.89 5.57
N PRO A 9 57.01 -5.68 4.64
CA PRO A 9 55.68 -6.32 4.69
C PRO A 9 55.71 -7.81 4.84
N ALA A 10 56.66 -8.49 4.15
CA ALA A 10 56.83 -9.93 4.24
C ALA A 10 57.21 -10.41 5.63
N GLN A 11 58.08 -9.65 6.33
CA GLN A 11 58.50 -9.97 7.69
C GLN A 11 57.38 -9.81 8.72
N LEU A 12 56.38 -8.92 8.46
CA LEU A 12 55.22 -8.77 9.35
C LEU A 12 54.50 -10.11 9.55
N SER A 13 54.64 -11.07 8.66
CA SER A 13 54.05 -12.42 8.81
C SER A 13 54.75 -13.27 9.87
N ASP A 14 55.91 -12.88 10.41
CA ASP A 14 56.62 -13.60 11.45
C ASP A 14 55.89 -13.46 12.81
N PRO A 15 55.46 -14.57 13.43
CA PRO A 15 54.83 -14.54 14.76
C PRO A 15 55.74 -13.92 15.85
N ALA A 16 57.05 -13.96 15.70
CA ALA A 16 57.98 -13.38 16.67
C ALA A 16 57.89 -11.85 16.77
N LEU A 17 57.34 -11.19 15.76
CA LEU A 17 57.12 -9.76 15.75
C LEU A 17 55.82 -9.31 16.46
N THR A 18 54.96 -10.26 16.86
CA THR A 18 53.74 -9.93 17.58
C THR A 18 54.04 -9.15 18.87
N ARG A 19 53.41 -7.97 19.02
CA ARG A 19 53.64 -7.04 20.14
C ARG A 19 55.08 -6.49 20.23
N ARG A 20 55.82 -6.54 19.13
CA ARG A 20 57.09 -5.85 19.03
C ARG A 20 56.91 -4.48 18.41
N LEU A 21 57.77 -3.52 18.83
CA LEU A 21 57.83 -2.20 18.24
C LEU A 21 58.55 -2.30 16.88
N VAL A 22 57.81 -2.02 15.82
CA VAL A 22 58.32 -2.09 14.45
C VAL A 22 58.19 -0.73 13.76
N ARG A 23 58.97 -0.56 12.71
CA ARG A 23 58.86 0.56 11.81
C ARG A 23 58.70 0.06 10.38
N ILE A 24 57.76 0.65 9.67
CA ILE A 24 57.53 0.40 8.25
C ILE A 24 57.33 1.71 7.50
N SER A 25 57.72 1.73 6.23
CA SER A 25 57.48 2.88 5.36
C SER A 25 56.65 2.49 4.15
N GLY A 26 55.78 3.38 3.72
CA GLY A 26 54.92 3.15 2.56
C GLY A 26 54.14 4.40 2.18
N VAL A 27 53.46 4.31 1.08
CA VAL A 27 52.58 5.41 0.62
C VAL A 27 51.17 5.17 1.15
N VAL A 28 50.58 6.18 1.76
CA VAL A 28 49.18 6.12 2.24
C VAL A 28 48.26 6.08 1.03
N GLN A 29 47.60 4.96 0.84
CA GLN A 29 46.59 4.78 -0.22
C GLN A 29 45.27 5.34 0.19
N ASP A 30 44.86 5.09 1.43
CA ASP A 30 43.56 5.44 1.96
C ASP A 30 43.64 5.76 3.46
N ALA A 31 42.72 6.60 3.92
CA ALA A 31 42.60 6.99 5.31
C ALA A 31 41.11 7.10 5.67
N PHE A 32 40.64 6.33 6.65
CA PHE A 32 39.23 6.28 7.01
C PHE A 32 39.00 5.95 8.48
N ARG A 33 37.80 6.29 8.97
CA ARG A 33 37.30 5.84 10.27
C ARG A 33 36.52 4.55 10.13
N ASP A 34 36.55 3.76 11.20
CA ASP A 34 35.68 2.58 11.31
C ASP A 34 34.20 3.03 11.30
N GLU A 35 33.36 2.33 10.55
CA GLU A 35 31.93 2.62 10.45
C GLU A 35 31.16 2.25 11.73
N LEU A 36 31.68 1.25 12.48
CA LEU A 36 31.05 0.75 13.70
C LEU A 36 31.53 1.49 14.95
N ASP A 37 32.83 1.77 15.01
CA ASP A 37 33.48 2.48 16.12
C ASP A 37 34.32 3.66 15.58
N ARG A 38 33.71 4.82 15.52
CA ARG A 38 34.30 6.03 14.94
C ARG A 38 35.52 6.57 15.68
N ASP A 39 35.82 6.07 16.86
CA ASP A 39 37.06 6.40 17.57
C ASP A 39 38.29 5.76 16.93
N TRP A 40 38.07 4.67 16.13
CA TRP A 40 39.14 4.06 15.36
C TRP A 40 39.33 4.71 14.01
N PHE A 41 40.58 5.02 13.68
CA PHE A 41 40.96 5.36 12.33
C PHE A 41 41.90 4.31 11.72
N PHE A 42 41.94 4.24 10.41
CA PHE A 42 42.75 3.34 9.64
C PHE A 42 43.50 4.10 8.57
N LEU A 43 44.81 3.77 8.41
CA LEU A 43 45.57 4.15 7.24
C LEU A 43 45.88 2.86 6.48
N VAL A 44 45.71 2.87 5.18
CA VAL A 44 46.08 1.80 4.27
C VAL A 44 47.37 2.18 3.60
N LEU A 45 48.46 1.46 3.93
CA LEU A 45 49.77 1.73 3.36
C LEU A 45 50.06 0.75 2.22
N SER A 46 50.48 1.29 1.09
CA SER A 46 51.11 0.51 0.02
C SER A 46 52.61 0.46 0.28
N CYS A 47 53.08 -0.73 0.61
CA CYS A 47 54.48 -0.99 0.89
C CYS A 47 54.98 -2.01 -0.13
N GLU A 48 55.84 -1.62 -1.05
CA GLU A 48 56.31 -2.47 -2.15
C GLU A 48 55.15 -3.09 -2.95
N ASN A 49 54.86 -4.37 -2.77
CA ASN A 49 53.78 -5.11 -3.42
C ASN A 49 52.68 -5.58 -2.46
N SER A 50 52.61 -5.00 -1.25
CA SER A 50 51.73 -5.44 -0.18
C SER A 50 51.03 -4.31 0.47
N ILE A 51 49.81 -4.56 0.99
CA ILE A 51 49.04 -3.64 1.78
C ILE A 51 49.29 -3.90 3.25
N VAL A 52 49.54 -2.85 4.01
CA VAL A 52 49.68 -2.87 5.46
C VAL A 52 48.67 -1.93 6.08
N TYR A 53 47.90 -2.41 7.03
CA TYR A 53 46.93 -1.59 7.76
C TYR A 53 47.59 -1.00 9.01
N VAL A 54 47.37 0.29 9.21
CA VAL A 54 47.72 0.98 10.44
C VAL A 54 46.41 1.35 11.10
N SER A 55 46.22 1.02 12.35
CA SER A 55 45.01 1.31 13.10
C SER A 55 45.32 1.94 14.45
N SER A 56 44.61 2.96 14.86
CA SER A 56 44.72 3.58 16.17
C SER A 56 43.38 4.11 16.68
N GLN A 57 43.25 4.13 17.99
CA GLN A 57 42.07 4.64 18.71
C GLN A 57 42.32 6.05 19.26
N GLU A 58 43.10 6.85 18.58
CA GLU A 58 43.37 8.23 18.99
C GLU A 58 42.37 9.17 18.31
N HIS A 59 41.89 10.15 19.08
CA HIS A 59 40.99 11.18 18.55
C HIS A 59 41.78 12.21 17.75
N VAL A 60 41.84 11.99 16.43
CA VAL A 60 42.53 12.88 15.47
C VAL A 60 41.47 13.51 14.56
N ALA A 61 41.61 14.80 14.24
CA ALA A 61 40.70 15.45 13.29
C ALA A 61 40.79 14.79 11.90
N ASP A 62 39.64 14.61 11.25
CA ASP A 62 39.54 13.90 9.96
C ASP A 62 40.46 14.50 8.91
N GLU A 63 40.50 15.82 8.80
CA GLU A 63 41.36 16.54 7.85
C GLU A 63 42.83 16.19 8.02
N ARG A 64 43.28 15.96 9.28
CA ARG A 64 44.67 15.66 9.57
C ARG A 64 45.13 14.29 9.06
N PHE A 65 44.36 13.26 9.26
CA PHE A 65 44.77 11.95 8.76
C PHE A 65 44.40 11.73 7.29
N GLU A 66 43.28 12.33 6.80
CA GLU A 66 42.92 12.29 5.38
C GLU A 66 43.95 13.02 4.51
N SER A 67 44.58 14.09 5.05
CA SER A 67 45.62 14.81 4.33
C SER A 67 46.89 13.98 4.05
N LEU A 68 47.06 12.84 4.76
CA LEU A 68 48.18 11.91 4.53
C LEU A 68 48.00 11.08 3.26
N VAL A 69 46.80 11.02 2.68
CA VAL A 69 46.58 10.20 1.47
C VAL A 69 47.46 10.71 0.33
N GLY A 70 48.27 9.79 -0.18
CA GLY A 70 49.29 10.03 -1.19
C GLY A 70 50.66 10.43 -0.65
N GLU A 71 50.81 10.66 0.63
CA GLU A 71 52.11 10.92 1.26
C GLU A 71 52.88 9.63 1.47
N GLU A 72 54.22 9.69 1.31
CA GLU A 72 55.11 8.60 1.75
C GLU A 72 55.37 8.79 3.25
N VAL A 73 54.92 7.84 4.06
CA VAL A 73 55.03 7.92 5.51
C VAL A 73 55.88 6.80 6.10
N SER A 74 56.50 7.08 7.25
CA SER A 74 57.08 6.08 8.12
C SER A 74 56.22 5.94 9.36
N VAL A 75 55.75 4.75 9.65
CA VAL A 75 54.92 4.44 10.81
C VAL A 75 55.69 3.59 11.79
N THR A 76 55.77 4.05 13.05
CA THR A 76 56.34 3.30 14.17
C THR A 76 55.21 2.85 15.08
N GLY A 77 55.08 1.57 15.37
CA GLY A 77 53.98 1.06 16.20
C GLY A 77 54.17 -0.40 16.61
N LEU A 78 53.25 -0.87 17.41
CA LEU A 78 53.20 -2.28 17.80
C LEU A 78 52.67 -3.13 16.64
N CYS A 79 53.40 -4.20 16.31
CA CYS A 79 52.89 -5.17 15.35
C CYS A 79 51.80 -6.04 16.00
N MET A 80 50.57 -5.84 15.59
CA MET A 80 49.44 -6.57 16.10
C MET A 80 49.00 -7.67 15.12
N GLY A 81 48.76 -8.87 15.60
CA GLY A 81 48.29 -9.98 14.77
C GLY A 81 46.86 -10.35 15.13
N ARG A 82 46.00 -10.42 14.15
CA ARG A 82 44.64 -10.90 14.31
C ARG A 82 44.52 -12.37 13.91
N LEU A 83 44.08 -13.20 14.86
CA LEU A 83 43.88 -14.64 14.63
C LEU A 83 42.43 -14.90 14.23
N GLY A 84 42.24 -15.72 13.22
CA GLY A 84 40.95 -16.31 12.87
C GLY A 84 40.52 -17.41 13.86
N SER A 85 39.31 -17.89 13.71
CA SER A 85 38.70 -18.92 14.56
C SER A 85 39.47 -20.23 14.60
N ASN A 86 40.24 -20.53 13.55
CA ASN A 86 41.09 -21.71 13.43
C ASN A 86 42.54 -21.47 13.88
N ARG A 87 42.80 -20.41 14.64
CA ARG A 87 44.12 -19.96 15.11
C ARG A 87 45.12 -19.62 14.00
N ARG A 88 44.68 -19.44 12.78
CA ARG A 88 45.50 -18.92 11.70
C ARG A 88 45.54 -17.41 11.74
N MET A 89 46.69 -16.83 11.47
CA MET A 89 46.85 -15.41 11.27
C MET A 89 46.05 -14.98 10.02
N ILE A 90 45.11 -14.11 10.21
CA ILE A 90 44.25 -13.61 9.11
C ILE A 90 44.60 -12.18 8.69
N ALA A 91 45.14 -11.39 9.59
CA ALA A 91 45.54 -10.02 9.28
C ALA A 91 46.66 -9.61 10.24
N ARG A 92 47.43 -8.63 9.81
CA ARG A 92 48.35 -7.88 10.66
C ARG A 92 48.13 -6.39 10.48
N SER A 93 48.17 -5.68 11.59
CA SER A 93 48.14 -4.23 11.62
C SER A 93 49.29 -3.69 12.43
N ILE A 94 49.61 -2.45 12.20
CA ILE A 94 50.54 -1.68 13.04
C ILE A 94 49.73 -0.70 13.83
N GLU A 95 49.86 -0.72 15.15
CA GLU A 95 49.20 0.19 16.04
C GLU A 95 50.22 1.20 16.56
N PRO A 96 50.25 2.44 16.02
CA PRO A 96 51.09 3.50 16.55
C PRO A 96 50.59 3.87 17.95
N LEU A 97 51.51 4.27 18.82
CA LEU A 97 51.17 4.71 20.18
C LEU A 97 50.57 6.12 20.20
N SER A 98 50.94 6.92 19.21
CA SER A 98 50.36 8.22 18.95
C SER A 98 50.37 8.50 17.44
N PHE A 99 49.48 9.36 16.99
CA PHE A 99 49.49 9.84 15.60
C PHE A 99 50.82 10.52 15.19
N ASP A 100 51.57 11.05 16.14
CA ASP A 100 52.91 11.63 15.89
C ASP A 100 53.95 10.58 15.52
N ASP A 101 53.66 9.28 15.75
CA ASP A 101 54.49 8.15 15.28
C ASP A 101 54.32 7.88 13.78
N VAL A 102 53.36 8.54 13.12
CA VAL A 102 53.18 8.58 11.66
C VAL A 102 53.93 9.83 11.14
N ARG A 103 55.06 9.61 10.51
CA ARG A 103 55.91 10.73 10.04
C ARG A 103 55.97 10.71 8.51
N VAL A 104 55.65 11.89 7.94
CA VAL A 104 55.78 12.10 6.49
C VAL A 104 57.25 12.11 6.13
N LEU A 105 57.67 11.20 5.27
CA LEU A 105 59.01 11.09 4.71
C LEU A 105 59.15 11.95 3.45
N ARG A 106 58.18 11.87 2.57
CA ARG A 106 58.12 12.65 1.35
C ARG A 106 56.68 13.18 1.18
N PRO A 107 56.55 14.51 1.16
CA PRO A 107 55.24 15.07 0.83
C PRO A 107 54.87 14.77 -0.62
N ARG A 108 53.60 14.54 -0.85
CA ARG A 108 53.04 14.33 -2.17
C ARG A 108 53.36 15.53 -3.06
N ASP A 109 53.91 15.27 -4.23
CA ASP A 109 54.03 16.31 -5.25
C ASP A 109 52.65 16.58 -5.86
N ARG A 110 51.99 17.62 -5.37
CA ARG A 110 50.66 18.04 -5.83
C ARG A 110 50.70 18.74 -7.20
N THR A 111 51.88 19.05 -7.72
CA THR A 111 52.01 19.85 -8.95
C THR A 111 52.32 19.01 -10.20
N ALA A 112 52.75 17.78 -10.07
CA ALA A 112 53.36 17.03 -11.18
C ALA A 112 52.63 15.73 -11.59
N ARG A 113 51.64 15.23 -10.89
CA ARG A 113 51.00 13.98 -11.25
C ARG A 113 49.63 14.17 -11.87
N GLN A 114 49.54 13.98 -13.19
CA GLN A 114 48.27 13.53 -13.80
C GLN A 114 47.91 12.22 -13.07
N MET A 115 46.73 12.23 -12.43
CA MET A 115 46.24 10.98 -11.87
C MET A 115 46.07 9.97 -12.99
N PRO A 116 46.47 8.70 -12.79
CA PRO A 116 46.27 7.68 -13.79
C PRO A 116 44.79 7.56 -14.13
N ASP A 117 44.52 7.38 -15.41
CA ASP A 117 43.15 7.09 -15.82
C ASP A 117 42.77 5.68 -15.39
N VAL A 118 41.57 5.53 -14.89
CA VAL A 118 41.05 4.23 -14.44
C VAL A 118 40.99 3.22 -15.61
N GLU A 119 40.85 3.68 -16.84
CA GLU A 119 40.88 2.81 -18.03
C GLU A 119 42.23 2.17 -18.31
N ASP A 120 43.32 2.76 -17.78
CA ASP A 120 44.65 2.16 -17.89
C ASP A 120 44.85 0.95 -16.96
N PHE A 121 43.86 0.66 -16.08
CA PHE A 121 43.93 -0.49 -15.17
C PHE A 121 43.04 -1.62 -15.69
N PRO A 122 43.62 -2.74 -16.09
CA PRO A 122 42.82 -3.94 -16.37
C PRO A 122 42.17 -4.46 -15.10
N PHE A 123 40.86 -4.66 -15.15
CA PHE A 123 39.96 -5.01 -14.03
C PHE A 123 40.40 -6.20 -13.19
N LEU A 124 41.13 -7.14 -13.76
CA LEU A 124 41.48 -8.38 -13.13
C LEU A 124 42.90 -8.36 -12.53
N ASP A 125 43.59 -7.22 -12.58
CA ASP A 125 44.93 -7.10 -12.03
C ASP A 125 44.90 -6.47 -10.64
N GLU A 126 44.38 -7.22 -9.67
CA GLU A 126 44.31 -6.88 -8.25
C GLU A 126 45.58 -6.25 -7.67
N PRO A 127 46.81 -6.73 -8.01
CA PRO A 127 48.04 -6.09 -7.54
C PRO A 127 48.29 -4.69 -8.07
N ARG A 128 47.78 -4.34 -9.24
CA ARG A 128 47.90 -2.98 -9.79
C ARG A 128 46.89 -2.02 -9.19
N THR A 129 45.65 -2.44 -9.01
CA THR A 129 44.63 -1.64 -8.33
C THR A 129 45.01 -1.36 -6.89
N ALA A 130 45.60 -2.32 -6.19
CA ALA A 130 46.10 -2.14 -4.83
C ALA A 130 47.26 -1.16 -4.71
N LYS A 131 47.99 -0.89 -5.78
CA LYS A 131 49.10 0.09 -5.81
C LYS A 131 48.68 1.48 -6.20
N SER A 132 47.48 1.67 -6.69
CA SER A 132 46.98 2.94 -7.15
C SER A 132 46.51 3.77 -5.96
N ILE A 133 47.11 4.93 -5.77
CA ILE A 133 46.75 5.88 -4.69
C ILE A 133 45.38 6.50 -4.94
N ALA A 134 45.15 6.88 -6.16
CA ALA A 134 43.87 7.41 -6.64
C ALA A 134 43.90 7.37 -8.17
N CYS A 135 42.74 7.18 -8.77
CA CYS A 135 42.53 7.25 -10.22
C CYS A 135 41.52 8.33 -10.56
N SER A 136 41.57 8.76 -11.80
CA SER A 136 40.55 9.64 -12.36
C SER A 136 39.82 8.94 -13.50
N ALA A 137 38.59 9.35 -13.74
CA ALA A 137 37.82 9.03 -14.92
C ALA A 137 37.13 10.27 -15.45
N ARG A 138 37.21 10.52 -16.75
CA ARG A 138 36.48 11.62 -17.40
C ARG A 138 35.39 11.10 -18.27
N GLY A 139 34.19 11.65 -18.09
CA GLY A 139 33.05 11.19 -18.86
C GLY A 139 31.80 12.01 -18.63
N ARG A 140 30.72 11.50 -19.17
CA ARG A 140 29.38 12.05 -18.98
C ARG A 140 28.55 11.13 -18.09
N VAL A 141 27.84 11.70 -17.12
CA VAL A 141 26.98 10.97 -16.20
C VAL A 141 25.78 10.41 -16.97
N LEU A 142 25.62 9.10 -16.96
CA LEU A 142 24.46 8.38 -17.51
C LEU A 142 23.34 8.23 -16.49
N ALA A 143 23.69 7.86 -15.25
CA ALA A 143 22.75 7.59 -14.18
C ALA A 143 23.31 8.00 -12.81
N VAL A 144 22.42 8.39 -11.91
CA VAL A 144 22.72 8.65 -10.50
C VAL A 144 21.67 7.95 -9.64
N TRP A 145 22.08 7.11 -8.68
CA TRP A 145 21.17 6.36 -7.83
C TRP A 145 21.73 6.20 -6.40
N GLU A 146 20.87 5.79 -5.47
CA GLU A 146 21.23 5.53 -4.06
C GLU A 146 22.06 6.66 -3.41
N ASN A 147 21.72 7.92 -3.72
CA ASN A 147 22.35 9.10 -3.11
C ASN A 147 23.88 9.11 -3.18
N GLY A 148 24.44 8.87 -4.34
CA GLY A 148 25.88 9.02 -4.55
C GLY A 148 26.52 8.04 -5.50
N ASN A 149 25.82 6.98 -5.87
CA ASN A 149 26.30 6.11 -6.95
C ASN A 149 26.08 6.79 -8.29
N VAL A 150 27.08 6.75 -9.14
CA VAL A 150 27.07 7.32 -10.49
C VAL A 150 27.57 6.33 -11.49
N LEU A 151 27.01 6.35 -12.69
CA LEU A 151 27.52 5.63 -13.84
C LEU A 151 27.97 6.66 -14.88
N LEU A 152 29.24 6.63 -15.25
CA LEU A 152 29.81 7.48 -16.30
C LEU A 152 30.03 6.68 -17.58
N ARG A 153 29.90 7.35 -18.71
CA ARG A 153 30.42 6.89 -20.00
C ARG A 153 31.58 7.77 -20.39
N THR A 154 32.73 7.15 -20.60
CA THR A 154 33.94 7.82 -21.01
C THR A 154 33.94 8.14 -22.52
N ALA A 155 34.94 8.86 -22.99
CA ALA A 155 35.11 9.15 -24.42
C ALA A 155 35.40 7.89 -25.26
N SER A 156 36.00 6.86 -24.66
CA SER A 156 36.22 5.53 -25.28
C SER A 156 34.91 4.74 -25.45
N GLY A 157 33.85 5.13 -24.71
CA GLY A 157 32.58 4.40 -24.62
C GLY A 157 32.53 3.43 -23.43
N SER A 158 33.60 3.30 -22.67
CA SER A 158 33.66 2.47 -21.46
C SER A 158 32.76 3.01 -20.38
N LEU A 159 32.27 2.11 -19.52
CA LEU A 159 31.48 2.46 -18.35
C LEU A 159 32.34 2.47 -17.10
N VAL A 160 32.17 3.48 -16.26
CA VAL A 160 32.87 3.63 -14.98
C VAL A 160 31.85 3.93 -13.90
N LYS A 161 31.82 3.13 -12.85
CA LYS A 161 31.00 3.42 -11.66
C LYS A 161 31.76 4.31 -10.69
N GLY A 162 31.02 5.11 -9.92
CA GLY A 162 31.59 5.88 -8.83
C GLY A 162 30.67 5.89 -7.63
N GLU A 163 31.28 5.82 -6.44
CA GLU A 163 30.60 6.01 -5.15
C GLU A 163 31.04 7.36 -4.58
N ILE A 164 30.20 8.40 -4.68
CA ILE A 164 30.50 9.74 -4.17
C ILE A 164 30.12 9.78 -2.71
N ALA A 165 31.11 10.03 -1.86
CA ALA A 165 30.96 9.94 -0.41
C ALA A 165 30.05 11.04 0.19
N GLN A 166 30.01 12.21 -0.42
CA GLN A 166 29.31 13.38 0.14
C GLN A 166 28.65 14.24 -0.95
N PRO A 167 27.46 14.82 -0.67
CA PRO A 167 26.85 15.78 -1.58
C PRO A 167 27.72 17.04 -1.75
N PRO A 168 27.55 17.83 -2.86
CA PRO A 168 26.49 17.66 -3.84
C PRO A 168 26.77 16.53 -4.83
N TYR A 169 25.70 15.83 -5.26
CA TYR A 169 25.81 14.81 -6.27
C TYR A 169 25.64 15.42 -7.68
N PRO A 170 26.29 14.86 -8.70
CA PRO A 170 26.14 15.34 -10.07
C PRO A 170 24.74 14.99 -10.61
N THR A 171 24.32 15.71 -11.66
CA THR A 171 23.09 15.39 -12.37
C THR A 171 23.40 14.62 -13.67
N CYS A 172 22.42 13.83 -14.14
CA CYS A 172 22.54 13.11 -15.41
C CYS A 172 22.87 14.08 -16.56
N GLY A 173 23.75 13.66 -17.48
CA GLY A 173 24.22 14.48 -18.59
C GLY A 173 25.40 15.40 -18.27
N THR A 174 25.75 15.58 -17.00
CA THR A 174 26.91 16.40 -16.62
C THR A 174 28.21 15.78 -17.10
N ALA A 175 29.05 16.59 -17.77
CA ALA A 175 30.41 16.21 -18.07
C ALA A 175 31.32 16.51 -16.87
N LEU A 176 32.00 15.50 -16.37
CA LEU A 176 32.81 15.64 -15.16
C LEU A 176 34.06 14.76 -15.18
N GLU A 177 34.96 15.08 -14.28
CA GLU A 177 36.06 14.22 -13.88
C GLU A 177 35.77 13.70 -12.47
N LEU A 178 35.74 12.39 -12.36
CA LEU A 178 35.59 11.66 -11.11
C LEU A 178 36.99 11.25 -10.64
N THR A 179 37.27 11.42 -9.37
CA THR A 179 38.53 11.03 -8.75
C THR A 179 38.23 10.19 -7.52
N GLY A 180 38.79 9.00 -7.42
CA GLY A 180 38.56 8.08 -6.31
C GLY A 180 39.56 6.95 -6.26
N HIS A 181 39.36 6.03 -5.34
CA HIS A 181 40.17 4.83 -5.22
C HIS A 181 39.57 3.70 -6.05
N PRO A 182 40.38 3.08 -6.92
CA PRO A 182 39.89 2.01 -7.76
C PRO A 182 39.62 0.74 -6.94
N GLU A 183 38.41 0.22 -7.10
CA GLU A 183 38.02 -1.11 -6.67
C GLU A 183 37.59 -1.93 -7.89
N THR A 184 37.62 -3.25 -7.75
CA THR A 184 37.13 -4.16 -8.77
C THR A 184 35.67 -4.47 -8.53
N ASP A 185 34.82 -4.11 -9.47
CA ASP A 185 33.50 -4.69 -9.63
C ASP A 185 33.57 -5.82 -10.67
N LEU A 186 32.50 -6.62 -10.77
CA LEU A 186 32.49 -7.78 -11.65
C LEU A 186 32.73 -7.43 -13.12
N TYR A 187 32.24 -6.27 -13.55
CA TYR A 187 32.23 -5.88 -14.97
C TYR A 187 32.73 -4.46 -15.23
N ASP A 188 32.66 -3.57 -14.25
CA ASP A 188 33.03 -2.18 -14.42
C ASP A 188 34.11 -1.76 -13.41
N PRO A 189 34.96 -0.79 -13.80
CA PRO A 189 35.77 -0.07 -12.84
C PRO A 189 34.86 0.68 -11.89
N ILE A 190 35.17 0.61 -10.62
CA ILE A 190 34.51 1.40 -9.60
C ILE A 190 35.52 2.31 -8.91
N LEU A 191 35.16 3.59 -8.79
CA LEU A 191 35.91 4.55 -8.00
C LEU A 191 35.16 4.80 -6.71
N VAL A 192 35.65 4.25 -5.62
CA VAL A 192 35.06 4.42 -4.29
C VAL A 192 35.58 5.68 -3.62
N ARG A 193 34.81 6.23 -2.69
CA ARG A 193 35.10 7.49 -1.97
C ARG A 193 35.41 8.61 -2.95
N ALA A 194 34.67 8.61 -4.05
CA ALA A 194 34.93 9.51 -5.14
C ALA A 194 34.53 10.93 -4.81
N THR A 195 35.31 11.86 -5.35
CA THR A 195 35.00 13.26 -5.49
C THR A 195 34.88 13.62 -6.96
N TRP A 196 34.14 14.66 -7.27
CA TRP A 196 33.93 15.03 -8.66
C TRP A 196 34.10 16.53 -8.89
N ARG A 197 34.46 16.90 -10.13
CA ARG A 197 34.45 18.28 -10.59
C ARG A 197 33.90 18.38 -12.01
N PRO A 198 33.14 19.42 -12.35
CA PRO A 198 32.67 19.60 -13.73
C PRO A 198 33.86 19.89 -14.65
N VAL A 199 33.79 19.33 -15.87
CA VAL A 199 34.80 19.56 -16.91
C VAL A 199 34.07 20.09 -18.15
N PRO A 200 34.19 21.41 -18.46
CA PRO A 200 33.44 22.04 -19.57
C PRO A 200 33.77 21.45 -20.95
N ASP A 201 35.00 21.01 -21.16
CA ASP A 201 35.54 20.54 -22.45
C ASP A 201 35.74 19.01 -22.48
N ALA A 202 34.84 18.24 -21.87
CA ALA A 202 34.90 16.80 -22.01
C ALA A 202 34.77 16.40 -23.49
N ALA A 203 35.64 15.50 -23.93
CA ALA A 203 35.60 14.93 -25.28
C ALA A 203 34.17 14.44 -25.61
N PRO A 204 33.74 14.54 -26.88
CA PRO A 204 32.41 14.09 -27.26
C PRO A 204 32.23 12.61 -26.89
N VAL A 205 31.31 12.36 -25.99
CA VAL A 205 30.91 10.99 -25.62
C VAL A 205 30.06 10.42 -26.76
N PRO A 206 30.22 9.15 -27.11
CA PRO A 206 29.36 8.51 -28.10
C PRO A 206 27.88 8.81 -27.85
N PRO A 207 27.09 9.05 -28.90
CA PRO A 207 25.67 9.34 -28.76
C PRO A 207 24.99 8.20 -27.99
N GLU A 208 24.05 8.57 -27.11
CA GLU A 208 23.25 7.56 -26.43
C GLU A 208 22.43 6.75 -27.43
N ASP A 209 22.35 5.46 -27.19
CA ASP A 209 21.46 4.58 -27.96
C ASP A 209 19.98 5.01 -27.78
N ALA A 210 19.19 4.86 -28.82
CA ALA A 210 17.75 5.08 -28.71
C ALA A 210 17.15 4.13 -27.67
N PRO A 211 16.13 4.56 -26.90
CA PRO A 211 15.51 3.71 -25.90
C PRO A 211 15.02 2.39 -26.52
N GLN A 212 15.45 1.28 -25.95
CA GLN A 212 15.04 -0.06 -26.37
C GLN A 212 13.84 -0.52 -25.55
N ASP A 213 12.78 -0.94 -26.23
CA ASP A 213 11.65 -1.59 -25.57
C ASP A 213 12.07 -2.99 -25.14
N VAL A 214 12.08 -3.25 -23.84
CA VAL A 214 12.53 -4.51 -23.26
C VAL A 214 11.44 -5.13 -22.38
N THR A 215 11.41 -6.46 -22.35
CA THR A 215 10.62 -7.22 -21.39
C THR A 215 11.49 -7.61 -20.20
N VAL A 216 10.86 -7.82 -19.05
CA VAL A 216 11.59 -8.29 -17.85
C VAL A 216 12.20 -9.66 -18.08
N ALA A 217 11.56 -10.50 -18.89
CA ALA A 217 12.10 -11.79 -19.26
C ALA A 217 13.43 -11.66 -20.02
N LEU A 218 13.55 -10.66 -20.90
CA LEU A 218 14.78 -10.38 -21.65
C LEU A 218 15.90 -9.90 -20.71
N LEU A 219 15.59 -8.99 -19.79
CA LEU A 219 16.57 -8.50 -18.81
C LEU A 219 17.03 -9.58 -17.82
N HIS A 220 16.21 -10.59 -17.56
CA HIS A 220 16.55 -11.74 -16.75
C HIS A 220 17.06 -12.92 -17.57
N ALA A 221 17.22 -12.75 -18.87
CA ALA A 221 17.79 -13.80 -19.69
C ALA A 221 19.21 -14.12 -19.18
N LYS A 222 19.52 -15.41 -19.13
CA LYS A 222 20.84 -15.88 -18.76
C LYS A 222 21.60 -16.22 -20.02
N ASP A 223 22.86 -15.81 -20.05
CA ASP A 223 23.77 -16.26 -21.08
C ASP A 223 23.78 -17.80 -21.10
N PRO A 224 23.51 -18.43 -22.24
CA PRO A 224 23.44 -19.89 -22.34
C PRO A 224 24.77 -20.60 -22.01
N THR A 225 25.87 -19.89 -22.19
CA THR A 225 27.22 -20.43 -21.98
C THR A 225 27.62 -20.36 -20.51
N PHE A 226 27.41 -19.24 -19.87
CA PHE A 226 27.92 -18.95 -18.51
C PHE A 226 26.86 -18.99 -17.40
N ARG A 227 25.58 -19.10 -17.75
CA ARG A 227 24.42 -19.12 -16.83
C ARG A 227 24.30 -17.90 -15.91
N HIS A 228 24.97 -16.81 -16.19
CA HIS A 228 24.78 -15.54 -15.52
C HIS A 228 23.87 -14.62 -16.35
N TYR A 229 23.41 -13.51 -15.75
CA TYR A 229 22.56 -12.54 -16.44
C TYR A 229 23.27 -11.96 -17.68
N ASP A 230 22.50 -11.73 -18.74
CA ASP A 230 22.99 -11.05 -19.92
C ASP A 230 23.31 -9.58 -19.59
N PHE A 231 24.58 -9.22 -19.68
CA PHE A 231 25.09 -7.90 -19.34
C PHE A 231 24.92 -6.88 -20.47
N SER A 232 24.39 -7.29 -21.62
CA SER A 232 24.29 -6.47 -22.82
C SER A 232 23.47 -5.19 -22.66
N PHE A 233 22.56 -5.16 -21.68
CA PHE A 233 21.72 -4.00 -21.38
C PHE A 233 22.34 -3.03 -20.36
N HIS A 234 23.45 -3.38 -19.75
CA HIS A 234 24.10 -2.51 -18.77
C HIS A 234 24.56 -1.19 -19.40
N GLY A 235 24.19 -0.08 -18.76
CA GLY A 235 24.49 1.27 -19.27
C GLY A 235 23.65 1.70 -20.49
N ARG A 236 22.73 0.87 -20.98
CA ARG A 236 21.85 1.21 -22.08
C ARG A 236 20.53 1.81 -21.60
N THR A 237 19.94 2.65 -22.47
CA THR A 237 18.61 3.21 -22.23
C THR A 237 17.55 2.18 -22.59
N VAL A 238 16.77 1.77 -21.60
CA VAL A 238 15.67 0.80 -21.75
C VAL A 238 14.34 1.45 -21.46
N ARG A 239 13.28 0.89 -22.05
CA ARG A 239 11.90 1.27 -21.79
C ARG A 239 11.11 0.06 -21.31
N LEU A 240 10.39 0.22 -20.20
CA LEU A 240 9.56 -0.80 -19.56
C LEU A 240 8.18 -0.24 -19.28
N ARG A 241 7.18 -1.13 -19.29
CA ARG A 241 5.82 -0.82 -18.84
C ARG A 241 5.44 -1.74 -17.68
N GLY A 242 4.86 -1.17 -16.64
CA GLY A 242 4.45 -1.93 -15.47
C GLY A 242 3.42 -1.23 -14.61
N ILE A 243 2.96 -1.93 -13.59
CA ILE A 243 2.01 -1.40 -12.60
C ILE A 243 2.78 -1.08 -11.33
N VAL A 244 2.60 0.13 -10.81
CA VAL A 244 3.21 0.56 -9.54
C VAL A 244 2.68 -0.29 -8.38
N ARG A 245 3.56 -1.01 -7.69
CA ARG A 245 3.24 -1.83 -6.51
C ARG A 245 3.61 -1.15 -5.20
N SER A 246 4.71 -0.41 -5.20
CA SER A 246 5.09 0.43 -4.07
C SER A 246 5.73 1.73 -4.56
N ILE A 247 5.51 2.78 -3.82
CA ILE A 247 6.16 4.08 -3.98
C ILE A 247 7.10 4.32 -2.80
N PRO A 248 8.16 5.13 -2.94
CA PRO A 248 9.07 5.41 -1.86
C PRO A 248 8.36 6.16 -0.72
N ILE A 249 8.70 5.80 0.51
CA ILE A 249 8.26 6.52 1.70
C ILE A 249 9.12 7.78 1.83
N PRO A 250 8.57 8.94 2.23
CA PRO A 250 9.37 10.13 2.48
C PRO A 250 10.53 9.85 3.43
N GLY A 251 11.77 10.14 2.99
CA GLY A 251 12.99 9.82 3.74
C GLY A 251 13.49 8.37 3.59
N GLY A 252 12.86 7.56 2.74
CA GLY A 252 13.28 6.21 2.40
C GLY A 252 14.31 6.15 1.27
N ASP A 253 14.50 4.95 0.73
CA ASP A 253 15.53 4.61 -0.26
C ASP A 253 15.29 5.17 -1.68
N GLY A 254 14.19 5.88 -1.91
CA GLY A 254 13.89 6.46 -3.22
C GLY A 254 13.54 5.44 -4.31
N ARG A 255 13.07 4.24 -3.95
CA ARG A 255 12.79 3.17 -4.90
C ARG A 255 11.31 2.95 -5.14
N ILE A 256 10.97 2.75 -6.40
CA ILE A 256 9.64 2.34 -6.85
C ILE A 256 9.71 0.86 -7.26
N SER A 257 8.72 0.07 -6.83
CA SER A 257 8.57 -1.29 -7.32
C SER A 257 7.49 -1.33 -8.40
N LEU A 258 7.87 -1.77 -9.59
CA LEU A 258 6.96 -1.97 -10.72
C LEU A 258 6.74 -3.47 -10.94
N GLU A 259 5.49 -3.88 -11.08
CA GLU A 259 5.17 -5.20 -11.59
C GLU A 259 5.09 -5.17 -13.11
N CYS A 260 6.02 -5.86 -13.75
CA CYS A 260 6.11 -6.04 -15.19
C CYS A 260 6.09 -7.54 -15.47
N ASP A 261 5.13 -8.03 -16.26
CA ASP A 261 5.02 -9.45 -16.62
C ASP A 261 5.10 -10.42 -15.40
N SER A 262 4.38 -10.09 -14.31
CA SER A 262 4.35 -10.84 -13.05
C SER A 262 5.70 -10.89 -12.31
N ARG A 263 6.64 -10.03 -12.62
CA ARG A 263 7.91 -9.87 -11.91
C ARG A 263 8.07 -8.45 -11.41
N ILE A 264 8.79 -8.31 -10.31
CA ILE A 264 9.06 -6.98 -9.74
C ILE A 264 10.36 -6.44 -10.32
N VAL A 265 10.28 -5.22 -10.82
CA VAL A 265 11.41 -4.41 -11.27
C VAL A 265 11.56 -3.23 -10.34
N THR A 266 12.78 -2.98 -9.90
CA THR A 266 13.11 -1.80 -9.09
C THR A 266 13.49 -0.63 -10.00
N VAL A 267 12.82 0.50 -9.80
CA VAL A 267 13.18 1.78 -10.42
C VAL A 267 13.70 2.69 -9.32
N ASP A 268 14.92 3.16 -9.48
CA ASP A 268 15.55 4.06 -8.51
C ASP A 268 15.33 5.52 -8.94
N ILE A 269 14.63 6.28 -8.10
CA ILE A 269 14.36 7.71 -8.27
C ILE A 269 14.94 8.55 -7.14
N SER A 270 15.92 8.01 -6.41
CA SER A 270 16.54 8.72 -5.27
C SER A 270 17.10 10.09 -5.66
N ALA A 271 17.58 10.22 -6.89
CA ALA A 271 18.03 11.49 -7.46
C ALA A 271 16.90 12.39 -7.99
N LEU A 272 15.65 11.91 -8.06
CA LEU A 272 14.49 12.58 -8.65
C LEU A 272 13.25 12.43 -7.75
N PRO A 273 13.28 12.87 -6.49
CA PRO A 273 12.18 12.63 -5.54
C PRO A 273 10.85 13.25 -5.98
N GLU A 274 10.88 14.29 -6.82
CA GLU A 274 9.69 14.92 -7.41
C GLU A 274 8.92 13.96 -8.32
N ALA A 275 9.58 13.00 -8.96
CA ALA A 275 8.94 12.03 -9.85
C ALA A 275 7.94 11.10 -9.12
N ALA A 276 8.06 10.95 -7.80
CA ALA A 276 7.13 10.18 -6.99
C ALA A 276 5.80 10.89 -6.74
N GLN A 277 5.73 12.23 -6.85
CA GLN A 277 4.57 13.03 -6.44
C GLN A 277 3.31 12.74 -7.26
N GLU A 278 3.48 12.37 -8.52
CA GLU A 278 2.37 12.07 -9.43
C GLU A 278 1.99 10.58 -9.47
N LEU A 279 2.67 9.75 -8.70
CA LEU A 279 2.49 8.29 -8.74
C LEU A 279 1.68 7.79 -7.55
N GLU A 280 0.77 6.86 -7.85
CA GLU A 280 0.04 6.11 -6.84
C GLU A 280 0.12 4.61 -7.13
N THR A 281 -0.02 3.81 -6.07
CA THR A 281 -0.09 2.35 -6.20
C THR A 281 -1.26 1.94 -7.10
N GLY A 282 -0.98 1.07 -8.06
CA GLY A 282 -1.95 0.61 -9.05
C GLY A 282 -1.94 1.38 -10.36
N TYR A 283 -1.19 2.51 -10.46
CA TYR A 283 -1.03 3.20 -11.74
C TYR A 283 -0.20 2.35 -12.70
N GLY A 284 -0.61 2.31 -13.96
CA GLY A 284 0.20 1.79 -15.05
C GLY A 284 1.14 2.87 -15.55
N VAL A 285 2.42 2.59 -15.52
CA VAL A 285 3.48 3.54 -15.91
C VAL A 285 4.37 2.96 -17.01
N GLU A 286 4.87 3.85 -17.84
CA GLU A 286 5.98 3.61 -18.75
C GLU A 286 7.21 4.32 -18.20
N VAL A 287 8.29 3.56 -18.03
CA VAL A 287 9.55 4.07 -17.50
C VAL A 287 10.62 3.93 -18.57
N THR A 288 11.31 5.04 -18.86
CA THR A 288 12.50 5.07 -19.69
C THR A 288 13.69 5.40 -18.77
N GLY A 289 14.75 4.63 -18.82
CA GLY A 289 15.90 4.89 -17.94
C GLY A 289 17.11 4.04 -18.31
N ILE A 290 18.20 4.30 -17.62
CA ILE A 290 19.43 3.53 -17.76
C ILE A 290 19.29 2.22 -16.98
N CYS A 291 19.53 1.09 -17.65
CA CYS A 291 19.61 -0.22 -16.99
C CYS A 291 20.97 -0.34 -16.31
N VAL A 292 20.96 -0.48 -14.98
CA VAL A 292 22.17 -0.68 -14.18
C VAL A 292 22.13 -2.07 -13.59
N MET A 293 23.11 -2.91 -13.94
CA MET A 293 23.28 -4.21 -13.33
C MET A 293 23.96 -4.06 -11.97
N LEU A 294 23.37 -4.71 -10.97
CA LEU A 294 23.90 -4.73 -9.60
C LEU A 294 24.68 -6.02 -9.38
N ALA A 295 25.98 -5.88 -9.20
CA ALA A 295 26.83 -6.98 -8.76
C ALA A 295 26.86 -7.04 -7.23
N GLU A 296 27.02 -8.22 -6.68
CA GLU A 296 27.28 -8.38 -5.26
C GLU A 296 28.73 -8.05 -4.97
N LYS A 297 28.96 -7.13 -4.03
CA LYS A 297 30.34 -6.85 -3.59
C LYS A 297 30.99 -8.13 -3.06
N MET A 298 32.25 -8.35 -3.42
CA MET A 298 33.01 -9.53 -3.02
C MET A 298 33.21 -9.48 -1.50
N GLY A 299 32.41 -10.26 -0.77
CA GLY A 299 32.64 -10.45 0.67
C GLY A 299 33.79 -11.42 0.92
N LEU A 300 34.44 -11.32 2.09
CA LEU A 300 35.57 -12.13 2.54
C LEU A 300 35.39 -13.66 2.38
N ASN A 301 34.17 -14.16 2.17
CA ASN A 301 33.84 -15.58 2.08
C ASN A 301 33.34 -16.05 0.71
N ARG A 302 33.29 -15.19 -0.31
CA ARG A 302 32.77 -15.57 -1.62
C ARG A 302 33.85 -15.50 -2.68
N THR A 303 34.04 -16.60 -3.35
CA THR A 303 35.11 -16.80 -4.37
C THR A 303 34.69 -16.26 -5.74
N ILE A 304 33.40 -16.04 -6.01
CA ILE A 304 32.92 -15.61 -7.33
C ILE A 304 31.79 -14.57 -7.11
N PRO A 305 32.01 -13.30 -7.47
CA PRO A 305 30.95 -12.30 -7.46
C PRO A 305 29.88 -12.68 -8.50
N HIS A 306 28.62 -12.39 -8.21
CA HIS A 306 27.53 -12.65 -9.12
C HIS A 306 26.57 -11.45 -9.21
N ILE A 307 25.87 -11.35 -10.32
CA ILE A 307 24.85 -10.33 -10.51
C ILE A 307 23.65 -10.65 -9.62
N ARG A 308 23.23 -9.70 -8.78
CA ARG A 308 22.02 -9.81 -7.94
C ARG A 308 20.74 -9.51 -8.73
N GLY A 309 20.85 -8.67 -9.75
CA GLY A 309 19.74 -8.20 -10.56
C GLY A 309 20.08 -6.91 -11.28
N PHE A 310 19.04 -6.18 -11.62
CA PHE A 310 19.18 -4.88 -12.26
C PHE A 310 18.20 -3.87 -11.66
N ILE A 311 18.51 -2.60 -11.83
CA ILE A 311 17.63 -1.48 -11.57
C ILE A 311 17.50 -0.63 -12.83
N VAL A 312 16.41 0.10 -12.94
CA VAL A 312 16.23 1.11 -13.98
C VAL A 312 16.29 2.48 -13.32
N VAL A 313 17.18 3.33 -13.83
CA VAL A 313 17.40 4.67 -13.28
C VAL A 313 16.92 5.70 -14.31
N PRO A 314 15.78 6.36 -14.09
CA PRO A 314 15.32 7.47 -14.93
C PRO A 314 16.30 8.65 -14.83
N ARG A 315 16.42 9.44 -15.90
CA ARG A 315 17.30 10.60 -15.95
C ARG A 315 16.59 11.90 -15.57
N THR A 316 15.30 11.92 -15.86
CA THR A 316 14.42 13.06 -15.60
C THR A 316 13.05 12.58 -15.12
N ALA A 317 12.28 13.43 -14.47
CA ALA A 317 10.91 13.11 -14.08
C ALA A 317 10.01 12.80 -15.30
N ALA A 318 10.29 13.36 -16.46
CA ALA A 318 9.56 13.09 -17.71
C ALA A 318 9.77 11.66 -18.25
N ASP A 319 10.78 10.95 -17.78
CA ASP A 319 11.05 9.56 -18.14
C ASP A 319 10.09 8.57 -17.44
N LEU A 320 9.31 9.05 -16.45
CA LEU A 320 8.20 8.32 -15.85
C LEU A 320 6.87 8.89 -16.35
N ARG A 321 6.16 8.12 -17.16
CA ARG A 321 4.88 8.54 -17.74
C ARG A 321 3.74 7.66 -17.26
N VAL A 322 2.72 8.27 -16.68
CA VAL A 322 1.50 7.55 -16.33
C VAL A 322 0.73 7.24 -17.62
N VAL A 323 0.60 5.95 -17.92
CA VAL A 323 -0.11 5.44 -19.11
C VAL A 323 -1.55 5.10 -18.80
N SER A 324 -1.80 4.56 -17.61
CA SER A 324 -3.13 4.21 -17.17
C SER A 324 -3.32 4.44 -15.68
N ARG A 325 -4.53 4.83 -15.31
CA ARG A 325 -4.95 4.94 -13.91
C ARG A 325 -5.92 3.81 -13.60
N PRO A 326 -5.90 3.25 -12.39
CA PRO A 326 -6.84 2.19 -12.01
C PRO A 326 -8.27 2.73 -12.14
N SER A 327 -9.17 1.88 -12.63
CA SER A 327 -10.57 2.22 -12.73
C SER A 327 -11.13 2.58 -11.34
N TRP A 328 -11.96 3.61 -11.28
CA TRP A 328 -12.75 3.96 -10.08
C TRP A 328 -13.55 2.75 -9.55
N TRP A 329 -13.95 1.86 -10.46
CA TRP A 329 -14.73 0.66 -10.15
C TRP A 329 -13.82 -0.47 -9.65
N THR A 330 -13.38 -0.36 -8.40
CA THR A 330 -12.69 -1.48 -7.75
C THR A 330 -13.72 -2.56 -7.38
N PRO A 331 -13.34 -3.86 -7.33
CA PRO A 331 -14.23 -4.94 -6.93
C PRO A 331 -14.96 -4.69 -5.61
N ILE A 332 -14.28 -4.08 -4.66
CA ILE A 332 -14.83 -3.73 -3.35
C ILE A 332 -15.93 -2.66 -3.45
N ARG A 333 -15.72 -1.63 -4.29
CA ARG A 333 -16.72 -0.57 -4.50
C ARG A 333 -17.92 -1.11 -5.28
N LEU A 334 -17.69 -2.01 -6.23
CA LEU A 334 -18.75 -2.69 -6.97
C LEU A 334 -19.60 -3.55 -6.03
N LEU A 335 -18.98 -4.34 -5.16
CA LEU A 335 -19.67 -5.12 -4.13
C LEU A 335 -20.46 -4.23 -3.16
N ALA A 336 -19.90 -3.11 -2.75
CA ALA A 336 -20.60 -2.14 -1.90
C ALA A 336 -21.82 -1.54 -2.61
N ALA A 337 -21.69 -1.19 -3.89
CA ALA A 337 -22.80 -0.68 -4.69
C ALA A 337 -23.92 -1.72 -4.87
N ILE A 338 -23.56 -2.98 -5.15
CA ILE A 338 -24.51 -4.10 -5.24
C ILE A 338 -25.18 -4.33 -3.89
N GLY A 339 -24.43 -4.32 -2.79
CA GLY A 339 -24.98 -4.45 -1.44
C GLY A 339 -25.98 -3.34 -1.11
N LEU A 340 -25.64 -2.09 -1.43
CA LEU A 340 -26.55 -0.97 -1.26
C LEU A 340 -27.84 -1.13 -2.09
N LEU A 341 -27.72 -1.55 -3.35
CA LEU A 341 -28.86 -1.81 -4.23
C LEU A 341 -29.79 -2.89 -3.65
N LEU A 342 -29.23 -3.98 -3.12
CA LEU A 342 -30.00 -5.05 -2.48
C LEU A 342 -30.72 -4.56 -1.23
N VAL A 343 -30.10 -3.72 -0.41
CA VAL A 343 -30.73 -3.10 0.78
C VAL A 343 -31.90 -2.23 0.36
N VAL A 344 -31.72 -1.39 -0.66
CA VAL A 344 -32.81 -0.54 -1.20
C VAL A 344 -33.96 -1.39 -1.74
N LEU A 345 -33.64 -2.45 -2.50
CA LEU A 345 -34.66 -3.37 -3.02
C LEU A 345 -35.44 -4.07 -1.89
N ALA A 346 -34.73 -4.54 -0.85
CA ALA A 346 -35.36 -5.12 0.33
C ALA A 346 -36.27 -4.09 1.05
N ALA A 347 -35.80 -2.86 1.21
CA ALA A 347 -36.61 -1.80 1.81
C ALA A 347 -37.87 -1.51 1.00
N ILE A 348 -37.77 -1.44 -0.32
CA ILE A 348 -38.95 -1.24 -1.22
C ILE A 348 -39.92 -2.42 -1.12
N THR A 349 -39.41 -3.65 -1.09
CA THR A 349 -40.28 -4.84 -0.97
C THR A 349 -40.99 -4.89 0.39
N ILE A 350 -40.28 -4.61 1.48
CA ILE A 350 -40.87 -4.52 2.82
C ILE A 350 -41.94 -3.42 2.86
N TRP A 351 -41.64 -2.26 2.29
CA TRP A 351 -42.58 -1.13 2.21
C TRP A 351 -43.83 -1.49 1.44
N ASN A 352 -43.69 -2.14 0.27
CA ASN A 352 -44.80 -2.63 -0.52
C ASN A 352 -45.69 -3.65 0.24
N LEU A 353 -45.04 -4.57 0.95
CA LEU A 353 -45.75 -5.56 1.77
C LEU A 353 -46.48 -4.89 2.92
N ALA A 354 -45.90 -3.89 3.57
CA ALA A 354 -46.56 -3.09 4.62
C ALA A 354 -47.76 -2.34 4.09
N LEU A 355 -47.61 -1.69 2.92
CA LEU A 355 -48.74 -0.98 2.27
C LEU A 355 -49.91 -1.93 1.89
N ARG A 356 -49.59 -3.12 1.34
CA ARG A 356 -50.60 -4.14 1.03
C ARG A 356 -51.36 -4.58 2.29
N ARG A 357 -50.63 -4.87 3.37
CA ARG A 357 -51.25 -5.23 4.66
C ARG A 357 -52.14 -4.11 5.22
N LEU A 358 -51.70 -2.89 5.08
CA LEU A 358 -52.51 -1.72 5.52
C LEU A 358 -53.76 -1.57 4.66
N ALA A 359 -53.64 -1.71 3.34
CA ALA A 359 -54.77 -1.66 2.43
C ALA A 359 -55.79 -2.81 2.71
N GLU A 360 -55.34 -4.02 2.94
CA GLU A 360 -56.19 -5.15 3.31
C GLU A 360 -56.90 -4.93 4.65
N ARG A 361 -56.23 -4.35 5.65
CA ARG A 361 -56.88 -4.01 6.93
C ARG A 361 -57.97 -2.99 6.76
N ARG A 362 -57.71 -1.93 5.97
CA ARG A 362 -58.71 -0.91 5.67
C ARG A 362 -59.91 -1.46 4.88
N ALA A 363 -59.62 -2.30 3.89
CA ALA A 363 -60.68 -3.00 3.11
C ALA A 363 -61.57 -3.88 4.00
N ARG A 364 -61.00 -4.61 4.94
CA ARG A 364 -61.75 -5.41 5.90
C ARG A 364 -62.60 -4.55 6.84
N GLN A 365 -62.05 -3.45 7.36
CA GLN A 365 -62.78 -2.51 8.21
C GLN A 365 -63.99 -1.92 7.48
N LEU A 366 -63.81 -1.48 6.22
CA LEU A 366 -64.92 -0.97 5.41
C LEU A 366 -66.01 -2.02 5.13
N ALA A 367 -65.58 -3.27 4.84
CA ALA A 367 -66.51 -4.39 4.63
C ALA A 367 -67.30 -4.72 5.90
N ASP A 368 -66.64 -4.69 7.08
CA ASP A 368 -67.35 -4.88 8.36
C ASP A 368 -68.30 -3.73 8.70
N GLU A 369 -67.92 -2.49 8.40
CA GLU A 369 -68.82 -1.31 8.54
C GLU A 369 -70.07 -1.43 7.60
N GLU A 370 -69.84 -1.77 6.32
CA GLU A 370 -70.98 -1.99 5.40
C GLU A 370 -71.86 -3.13 5.87
N LEU A 371 -71.29 -4.26 6.33
CA LEU A 371 -72.08 -5.38 6.83
C LEU A 371 -72.92 -4.98 8.05
N SER A 372 -72.34 -4.20 8.97
CA SER A 372 -73.08 -3.70 10.15
C SER A 372 -74.17 -2.76 9.78
N HIS A 373 -73.96 -1.92 8.77
CA HIS A 373 -74.96 -0.99 8.27
C HIS A 373 -76.16 -1.71 7.62
N VAL A 374 -75.86 -2.69 6.77
CA VAL A 374 -76.91 -3.53 6.13
C VAL A 374 -77.70 -4.34 7.19
N GLN A 375 -77.03 -4.88 8.20
CA GLN A 375 -77.72 -5.55 9.32
C GLN A 375 -78.62 -4.63 10.12
N ALA A 376 -78.20 -3.37 10.32
CA ALA A 376 -78.99 -2.38 11.00
C ALA A 376 -80.24 -2.00 10.17
N GLU A 377 -80.06 -1.78 8.87
CA GLU A 377 -81.22 -1.48 7.94
C GLU A 377 -82.17 -2.66 7.88
N LEU A 378 -81.71 -3.87 7.79
CA LEU A 378 -82.58 -5.06 7.80
C LEU A 378 -83.38 -5.18 9.11
N LYS A 379 -82.73 -4.93 10.27
CA LYS A 379 -83.43 -4.90 11.56
C LYS A 379 -84.57 -3.79 11.61
N VAL A 380 -84.27 -2.62 11.07
CA VAL A 380 -85.22 -1.54 11.02
C VAL A 380 -86.38 -1.90 10.06
N SER A 381 -86.07 -2.41 8.87
CA SER A 381 -87.05 -2.84 7.89
C SER A 381 -87.97 -3.94 8.44
N GLU A 382 -87.43 -4.91 9.10
CA GLU A 382 -88.20 -6.01 9.70
C GLU A 382 -89.07 -5.55 10.84
N ARG A 383 -88.60 -4.64 11.70
CA ARG A 383 -89.43 -3.98 12.75
C ARG A 383 -90.58 -3.15 12.14
N THR A 384 -90.28 -2.44 11.05
CA THR A 384 -91.31 -1.64 10.41
C THR A 384 -92.40 -2.52 9.77
N ARG A 385 -91.97 -3.59 9.13
CA ARG A 385 -92.92 -4.58 8.54
C ARG A 385 -93.80 -5.23 9.62
N LEU A 386 -93.18 -5.69 10.71
CA LEU A 386 -93.92 -6.27 11.83
C LEU A 386 -94.86 -5.28 12.48
N ALA A 387 -94.46 -4.02 12.62
CA ALA A 387 -95.35 -2.94 13.15
C ALA A 387 -96.54 -2.71 12.27
N VAL A 388 -96.37 -2.72 10.93
CA VAL A 388 -97.48 -2.56 9.99
C VAL A 388 -98.43 -3.77 10.02
N GLU A 389 -97.91 -4.99 9.97
CA GLU A 389 -98.73 -6.23 10.05
C GLU A 389 -99.51 -6.31 11.37
N LEU A 390 -98.90 -5.89 12.46
CA LEU A 390 -99.58 -5.82 13.74
C LEU A 390 -100.67 -4.76 13.81
N HIS A 391 -100.37 -3.58 13.27
CA HIS A 391 -101.37 -2.47 13.22
C HIS A 391 -102.58 -2.93 12.43
N ASP A 392 -102.36 -3.59 11.27
CA ASP A 392 -103.45 -4.09 10.44
C ASP A 392 -104.26 -5.15 11.15
N THR A 393 -103.58 -6.13 11.79
CA THR A 393 -104.24 -7.20 12.53
C THR A 393 -105.00 -6.69 13.74
N LEU A 394 -104.43 -5.74 14.51
CA LEU A 394 -105.06 -5.13 15.64
C LEU A 394 -106.27 -4.28 15.20
N SER A 395 -106.13 -3.50 14.15
CA SER A 395 -107.21 -2.66 13.60
C SER A 395 -108.40 -3.48 13.10
N GLN A 396 -108.11 -4.64 12.40
CA GLN A 396 -109.15 -5.56 11.94
C GLN A 396 -109.87 -6.22 13.11
N ASN A 397 -109.12 -6.70 14.10
CA ASN A 397 -109.74 -7.31 15.28
C ASN A 397 -110.59 -6.33 16.11
N ILE A 398 -110.10 -5.08 16.32
CA ILE A 398 -110.81 -4.07 17.01
C ILE A 398 -112.13 -3.70 16.24
N THR A 399 -111.97 -3.52 14.93
CA THR A 399 -113.14 -3.22 14.08
C THR A 399 -114.18 -4.35 14.15
N GLY A 400 -113.69 -5.62 14.06
CA GLY A 400 -114.53 -6.79 14.20
C GLY A 400 -115.22 -6.86 15.57
N ALA A 401 -114.51 -6.50 16.64
CA ALA A 401 -115.10 -6.44 17.98
C ALA A 401 -116.11 -5.36 18.09
N CYS A 402 -115.88 -4.15 17.55
CA CYS A 402 -116.81 -3.07 17.51
C CYS A 402 -118.11 -3.45 16.77
N LEU A 403 -117.97 -4.10 15.61
CA LEU A 403 -119.12 -4.60 14.84
C LEU A 403 -119.94 -5.59 15.66
N LYS A 404 -119.28 -6.48 16.40
CA LYS A 404 -119.98 -7.41 17.30
C LYS A 404 -120.67 -6.79 18.47
N VAL A 405 -120.06 -5.74 19.06
CA VAL A 405 -120.71 -4.94 20.10
C VAL A 405 -121.93 -4.21 19.56
N ASN A 406 -121.87 -3.52 18.39
CA ASN A 406 -122.98 -2.84 17.75
C ASN A 406 -124.12 -3.81 17.38
N ALA A 407 -123.76 -5.00 16.90
CA ALA A 407 -124.75 -6.11 16.60
C ALA A 407 -125.41 -6.58 17.90
N ALA A 408 -124.64 -6.70 18.94
CA ALA A 408 -125.22 -7.06 20.26
C ALA A 408 -126.20 -6.02 20.81
N GLU A 409 -125.85 -4.68 20.63
CA GLU A 409 -126.68 -3.60 21.01
C GLU A 409 -128.06 -3.64 20.28
N GLN A 410 -128.05 -3.91 18.99
CA GLN A 410 -129.28 -3.96 18.20
C GLN A 410 -130.17 -5.20 18.51
N LEU A 411 -129.53 -6.23 19.04
CA LEU A 411 -130.27 -7.49 19.36
C LEU A 411 -130.67 -7.60 20.89
N LEU A 412 -130.31 -6.61 21.69
CA LEU A 412 -130.47 -6.70 23.16
C LEU A 412 -131.95 -6.83 23.55
N ASP A 413 -132.87 -6.19 22.89
CA ASP A 413 -134.31 -6.23 23.19
C ASP A 413 -135.05 -7.37 22.48
N SER A 414 -134.54 -7.81 21.36
CA SER A 414 -135.21 -8.80 20.53
C SER A 414 -134.72 -10.24 20.72
N ALA A 415 -133.41 -10.47 21.02
CA ALA A 415 -132.83 -11.75 21.21
C ALA A 415 -131.66 -11.71 22.19
N PRO A 416 -131.84 -11.58 23.51
CA PRO A 416 -130.84 -11.36 24.52
C PRO A 416 -129.76 -12.46 24.58
N ALA A 417 -130.10 -13.71 24.26
CA ALA A 417 -129.15 -14.76 24.26
C ALA A 417 -128.14 -14.69 23.14
N VAL A 418 -128.50 -14.17 21.95
CA VAL A 418 -127.69 -13.94 20.78
C VAL A 418 -126.76 -12.70 21.04
N ALA A 419 -127.38 -11.68 21.68
CA ALA A 419 -126.60 -10.46 22.06
C ALA A 419 -125.47 -10.82 23.06
N ALA A 420 -125.74 -11.68 24.03
CA ALA A 420 -124.71 -12.18 24.98
C ALA A 420 -123.56 -12.98 24.27
N GLU A 421 -123.96 -13.77 23.23
CA GLU A 421 -122.91 -14.47 22.46
C GLU A 421 -122.01 -13.48 21.68
N HIS A 422 -122.59 -12.46 21.04
CA HIS A 422 -121.84 -11.46 20.32
C HIS A 422 -120.89 -10.63 21.29
N LEU A 423 -121.40 -10.30 22.48
CA LEU A 423 -120.56 -9.66 23.49
C LEU A 423 -119.40 -10.56 24.00
N SER A 424 -119.66 -11.87 24.16
CA SER A 424 -118.70 -12.85 24.54
C SER A 424 -117.57 -12.95 23.49
N VAL A 425 -117.96 -13.02 22.19
CA VAL A 425 -116.98 -13.00 21.08
C VAL A 425 -116.14 -11.74 21.04
N ALA A 426 -116.80 -10.61 21.16
CA ALA A 426 -116.12 -9.27 21.21
C ALA A 426 -115.15 -9.20 22.33
N ALA A 427 -115.50 -9.66 23.54
CA ALA A 427 -114.65 -9.67 24.73
C ALA A 427 -113.42 -10.63 24.53
N LYS A 428 -113.66 -11.81 23.94
CA LYS A 428 -112.56 -12.71 23.63
C LYS A 428 -111.58 -12.12 22.59
N THR A 429 -112.11 -11.43 21.56
CA THR A 429 -111.24 -10.80 20.52
C THR A 429 -110.41 -9.64 21.12
N LEU A 430 -111.06 -8.81 21.97
CA LEU A 430 -110.34 -7.70 22.68
C LEU A 430 -109.25 -8.25 23.68
N MET A 431 -109.58 -9.38 24.34
CA MET A 431 -108.53 -10.07 25.24
C MET A 431 -107.37 -10.59 24.39
N SER A 432 -107.65 -11.20 23.21
CA SER A 432 -106.60 -11.63 22.32
C SER A 432 -105.71 -10.49 21.82
N CYS A 433 -106.33 -9.34 21.49
CA CYS A 433 -105.55 -8.13 21.12
C CYS A 433 -104.65 -7.62 22.27
N ARG A 434 -105.21 -7.61 23.48
CA ARG A 434 -104.41 -7.24 24.68
C ARG A 434 -103.22 -8.20 24.90
N ASN A 435 -103.42 -9.49 24.78
CA ASN A 435 -102.38 -10.45 25.00
C ASN A 435 -101.29 -10.36 23.89
N MET A 436 -101.63 -10.15 22.61
CA MET A 436 -100.71 -9.87 21.55
C MET A 436 -99.90 -8.59 21.83
N SER A 437 -100.56 -7.50 22.33
CA SER A 437 -99.86 -6.29 22.67
C SER A 437 -98.88 -6.45 23.89
N SER A 438 -99.26 -7.35 24.84
CA SER A 438 -98.39 -7.58 26.04
C SER A 438 -97.22 -8.50 25.74
N GLU A 439 -97.34 -9.46 24.88
CA GLU A 439 -96.24 -10.33 24.44
C GLU A 439 -95.17 -9.55 23.69
N LEU A 440 -95.57 -8.58 22.85
CA LEU A 440 -94.57 -7.69 22.19
C LEU A 440 -93.96 -6.67 23.16
N GLY A 441 -94.62 -6.34 24.23
CA GLY A 441 -94.04 -5.50 25.30
C GLY A 441 -92.97 -6.26 26.11
N CYS A 442 -93.15 -7.57 26.35
CA CYS A 442 -92.21 -8.40 27.06
C CYS A 442 -90.96 -8.67 26.23
N GLU A 443 -91.04 -8.96 24.93
CA GLU A 443 -89.88 -9.15 24.05
C GLU A 443 -88.99 -7.93 24.03
N ASN A 444 -89.53 -6.73 24.08
CA ASN A 444 -88.70 -5.50 24.11
C ASN A 444 -87.94 -5.32 25.45
N VAL A 445 -88.38 -5.90 26.55
CA VAL A 445 -87.71 -5.85 27.87
C VAL A 445 -86.59 -6.89 27.91
N ILE A 446 -86.84 -8.08 27.36
CA ILE A 446 -85.82 -9.15 27.36
C ILE A 446 -84.67 -8.79 26.43
N ASN A 447 -84.91 -8.20 25.24
CA ASN A 447 -83.81 -7.79 24.32
C ASN A 447 -82.97 -6.62 24.87
N ARG A 448 -83.59 -5.73 25.71
CA ARG A 448 -82.82 -4.67 26.38
C ARG A 448 -81.87 -5.20 27.43
N ASN A 449 -82.24 -6.19 28.19
CA ASN A 449 -81.36 -6.81 29.21
C ASN A 449 -80.26 -7.68 28.66
N VAL A 450 -80.39 -8.29 27.50
CA VAL A 450 -79.36 -9.09 26.82
C VAL A 450 -78.35 -8.16 26.11
N GLY A 451 -78.79 -7.01 25.61
CA GLY A 451 -77.85 -6.04 24.96
C GLY A 451 -76.92 -5.36 26.00
N ASP A 452 -77.39 -5.09 27.19
CA ASP A 452 -76.59 -4.47 28.26
C ASP A 452 -75.61 -5.46 28.89
N LEU A 453 -75.82 -6.79 28.80
CA LEU A 453 -74.93 -7.83 29.28
C LEU A 453 -73.78 -8.13 28.30
N LEU A 454 -73.97 -7.90 27.01
CA LEU A 454 -72.93 -8.12 25.98
C LEU A 454 -72.07 -6.87 25.70
N ALA A 455 -72.37 -5.77 26.31
CA ALA A 455 -71.59 -4.52 26.17
C ALA A 455 -70.56 -4.33 27.31
N ASN A 456 -70.46 -5.25 28.27
CA ASN A 456 -69.55 -5.18 29.43
C ASN A 456 -68.54 -6.31 29.50
N ASP A 457 -68.31 -7.07 28.44
CA ASP A 457 -67.13 -7.93 28.18
C ASP A 457 -66.36 -7.37 26.99
#